data_c73a24c85eeb1b2882a188519f38f58b
#
_entry.id   c73a24c85eeb1b2882a188519f38f58b
#
_cell.length_a   1.000
_cell.length_b   1.000
_cell.length_c   1.000
_cell.angle_alpha   90.00
_cell.angle_beta   90.00
_cell.angle_gamma   90.00
#
_symmetry.space_group_name_H-M   'P 1'
#
loop_
_entity.id
_entity.type
_entity.pdbx_description
1 polymer ?
#
loop_
_entity_poly.entity_id
_entity_poly.type
_entity_poly.pdbx_seq_one_letter_code
_entity_poly.pdbx_strand_id
1 'polypeptide(L)'
;MIDAVDIHVKGIVQGVGFRPFVYRMAKKYLINGWVLNAADGVYIHAEGESKLVDEFIMELSNNPPAASRVEEIDIKEVPLEDFDSFEIRFSDDDAVEE
;
A
#
# COMPACT_ATOMS: atom_id res chain seq x y z
N MET A 1 16.05 4.14 12.04
CA MET A 1 16.34 2.98 11.18
C MET A 1 15.32 2.91 10.05
N ILE A 2 15.77 2.60 8.87
CA ILE A 2 14.92 2.54 7.70
C ILE A 2 14.57 1.08 7.39
N ASP A 3 13.30 0.80 7.25
CA ASP A 3 12.80 -0.54 6.93
C ASP A 3 12.13 -0.53 5.58
N ALA A 4 12.07 -1.70 4.95
CA ALA A 4 11.32 -1.91 3.75
C ALA A 4 10.45 -3.15 3.91
N VAL A 5 9.19 -3.04 3.51
CA VAL A 5 8.24 -4.15 3.60
C VAL A 5 7.42 -4.23 2.32
N ASP A 6 7.03 -5.44 1.96
CA ASP A 6 6.01 -5.67 0.95
C ASP A 6 4.73 -6.04 1.67
N ILE A 7 3.61 -5.45 1.26
CA ILE A 7 2.33 -5.63 1.90
C ILE A 7 1.34 -6.10 0.83
N HIS A 8 0.57 -7.13 1.16
CA HIS A 8 -0.50 -7.61 0.29
C HIS A 8 -1.81 -7.50 1.04
N VAL A 9 -2.70 -6.64 0.56
CA VAL A 9 -4.00 -6.39 1.21
C VAL A 9 -5.08 -7.11 0.41
N LYS A 10 -5.85 -7.94 1.09
CA LYS A 10 -6.93 -8.71 0.48
C LYS A 10 -8.27 -8.26 1.03
N GLY A 11 -9.31 -8.38 0.20
CA GLY A 11 -10.65 -8.01 0.60
C GLY A 11 -11.30 -7.15 -0.48
N ILE A 12 -12.24 -6.31 -0.07
CA ILE A 12 -12.90 -5.37 -0.97
C ILE A 12 -12.06 -4.09 -0.97
N VAL A 13 -11.04 -4.06 -1.81
CA VAL A 13 -10.06 -2.98 -1.83
C VAL A 13 -9.83 -2.38 -3.20
N GLN A 14 -10.54 -2.88 -4.22
CA GLN A 14 -10.43 -2.35 -5.57
C GLN A 14 -11.73 -1.63 -5.92
N GLY A 15 -11.61 -0.52 -6.67
CA GLY A 15 -12.77 0.25 -7.07
C GLY A 15 -13.40 1.04 -5.95
N VAL A 16 -12.71 1.19 -4.82
CA VAL A 16 -13.25 1.88 -3.64
C VAL A 16 -12.33 2.99 -3.15
N GLY A 17 -11.36 3.42 -3.98
CA GLY A 17 -10.45 4.49 -3.62
C GLY A 17 -9.32 4.08 -2.71
N PHE A 18 -9.00 2.79 -2.68
CA PHE A 18 -7.97 2.30 -1.78
C PHE A 18 -6.56 2.80 -2.16
N ARG A 19 -6.22 2.78 -3.47
CA ARG A 19 -4.90 3.26 -3.88
C ARG A 19 -4.68 4.73 -3.56
N PRO A 20 -5.61 5.64 -3.83
CA PRO A 20 -5.44 7.04 -3.40
C PRO A 20 -5.32 7.17 -1.89
N PHE A 21 -6.04 6.35 -1.15
CA PHE A 21 -5.93 6.34 0.31
C PHE A 21 -4.52 5.94 0.74
N VAL A 22 -3.98 4.86 0.14
CA VAL A 22 -2.61 4.41 0.45
C VAL A 22 -1.62 5.53 0.14
N TYR A 23 -1.80 6.19 -0.99
CA TYR A 23 -0.92 7.29 -1.39
C TYR A 23 -0.94 8.41 -0.34
N ARG A 24 -2.13 8.79 0.13
CA ARG A 24 -2.24 9.85 1.15
C ARG A 24 -1.56 9.43 2.44
N MET A 25 -1.72 8.16 2.83
CA MET A 25 -1.10 7.67 4.06
C MET A 25 0.42 7.60 3.90
N ALA A 26 0.90 7.24 2.72
CA ALA A 26 2.33 7.22 2.47
C ALA A 26 2.91 8.61 2.61
N LYS A 27 2.23 9.63 2.09
CA LYS A 27 2.67 11.01 2.26
C LYS A 27 2.67 11.43 3.72
N LYS A 28 1.63 11.04 4.44
CA LYS A 28 1.50 11.40 5.84
C LYS A 28 2.64 10.84 6.69
N TYR A 29 3.05 9.63 6.40
CA TYR A 29 4.08 8.95 7.19
C TYR A 29 5.44 8.91 6.52
N LEU A 30 5.62 9.71 5.46
CA LEU A 30 6.92 9.85 4.77
C LEU A 30 7.42 8.51 4.26
N ILE A 31 6.52 7.75 3.64
CA ILE A 31 6.82 6.44 3.08
C ILE A 31 7.11 6.60 1.59
N ASN A 32 8.13 5.92 1.12
CA ASN A 32 8.46 5.84 -0.31
C ASN A 32 8.16 4.44 -0.80
N GLY A 33 7.91 4.29 -2.09
CA GLY A 33 7.60 3.00 -2.68
C GLY A 33 6.50 3.10 -3.71
N TRP A 34 5.56 2.13 -3.67
CA TRP A 34 4.49 2.12 -4.68
C TRP A 34 3.32 1.29 -4.19
N VAL A 35 2.17 1.48 -4.86
CA VAL A 35 0.96 0.69 -4.65
C VAL A 35 0.38 0.34 -5.99
N LEU A 36 -0.10 -0.90 -6.15
CA LEU A 36 -0.76 -1.32 -7.38
C LEU A 36 -1.88 -2.31 -7.08
N ASN A 37 -2.86 -2.36 -7.99
CA ASN A 37 -3.92 -3.37 -7.94
C ASN A 37 -3.49 -4.60 -8.71
N ALA A 38 -3.93 -5.76 -8.23
CA ALA A 38 -3.74 -7.02 -8.92
C ALA A 38 -5.01 -7.82 -8.79
N ALA A 39 -5.08 -8.96 -9.47
CA ALA A 39 -6.28 -9.77 -9.46
C ALA A 39 -6.68 -10.22 -8.06
N ASP A 40 -5.70 -10.40 -7.18
CA ASP A 40 -5.93 -10.95 -5.85
C ASP A 40 -5.75 -9.93 -4.73
N GLY A 41 -5.87 -8.64 -5.04
CA GLY A 41 -5.81 -7.61 -4.00
C GLY A 41 -4.93 -6.45 -4.39
N VAL A 42 -4.42 -5.76 -3.37
CA VAL A 42 -3.57 -4.59 -3.55
C VAL A 42 -2.19 -4.91 -3.01
N TYR A 43 -1.17 -4.60 -3.80
CA TYR A 43 0.23 -4.80 -3.41
C TYR A 43 0.87 -3.46 -3.15
N ILE A 44 1.65 -3.39 -2.07
CA ILE A 44 2.32 -2.17 -1.65
C ILE A 44 3.76 -2.49 -1.31
N HIS A 45 4.68 -1.66 -1.78
CA HIS A 45 6.07 -1.69 -1.31
C HIS A 45 6.29 -0.40 -0.54
N ALA A 46 6.72 -0.50 0.72
CA ALA A 46 6.81 0.67 1.59
C ALA A 46 8.18 0.72 2.25
N GLU A 47 8.85 1.87 2.13
CA GLU A 47 10.15 2.11 2.75
C GLU A 47 10.09 3.39 3.57
N GLY A 48 10.61 3.34 4.78
CA GLY A 48 10.65 4.52 5.63
C GLY A 48 11.16 4.20 7.01
N GLU A 49 11.10 5.20 7.90
CA GLU A 49 11.45 5.00 9.30
C GLU A 49 10.63 3.87 9.88
N SER A 50 11.27 2.98 10.63
CA SER A 50 10.59 1.81 11.18
C SER A 50 9.30 2.14 11.89
N LYS A 51 9.33 3.17 12.73
CA LYS A 51 8.14 3.54 13.49
C LYS A 51 7.04 4.08 12.59
N LEU A 52 7.41 4.83 11.56
CA LEU A 52 6.42 5.39 10.64
C LEU A 52 5.85 4.31 9.73
N VAL A 53 6.66 3.33 9.37
CA VAL A 53 6.17 2.18 8.61
C VAL A 53 5.11 1.44 9.44
N ASP A 54 5.36 1.25 10.73
CA ASP A 54 4.39 0.60 11.61
C ASP A 54 3.09 1.38 11.67
N GLU A 55 3.17 2.70 11.80
CA GLU A 55 1.96 3.53 11.86
C GLU A 55 1.21 3.52 10.53
N PHE A 56 1.94 3.51 9.42
CA PHE A 56 1.34 3.41 8.10
C PHE A 56 0.52 2.12 7.99
N ILE A 57 1.11 1.00 8.40
CA ILE A 57 0.42 -0.28 8.35
C ILE A 57 -0.82 -0.27 9.24
N MET A 58 -0.73 0.33 10.41
CA MET A 58 -1.88 0.41 11.31
C MET A 58 -3.02 1.21 10.69
N GLU A 59 -2.71 2.28 9.96
CA GLU A 59 -3.76 3.05 9.30
C GLU A 59 -4.45 2.24 8.21
N LEU A 60 -3.69 1.46 7.46
CA LEU A 60 -4.28 0.61 6.42
C LEU A 60 -5.26 -0.38 7.03
N SER A 61 -4.94 -0.86 8.21
CA SER A 61 -5.71 -1.90 8.90
C SER A 61 -6.92 -1.32 9.64
N ASN A 62 -6.74 -0.18 10.29
CA ASN A 62 -7.73 0.35 11.22
C ASN A 62 -8.62 1.42 10.63
N ASN A 63 -8.14 2.16 9.63
CA ASN A 63 -8.87 3.31 9.11
C ASN A 63 -8.95 3.32 7.58
N PRO A 64 -9.30 2.19 6.95
CA PRO A 64 -9.41 2.15 5.49
C PRO A 64 -10.63 2.94 5.03
N PRO A 65 -10.73 3.24 3.72
CA PRO A 65 -11.91 3.94 3.20
C PRO A 65 -13.20 3.24 3.58
N ALA A 66 -14.25 4.00 3.80
CA ALA A 66 -15.51 3.48 4.30
C ALA A 66 -16.09 2.39 3.39
N ALA A 67 -15.90 2.52 2.07
CA ALA A 67 -16.44 1.54 1.13
C ALA A 67 -15.58 0.28 1.00
N SER A 68 -14.41 0.27 1.62
CA SER A 68 -13.51 -0.87 1.52
C SER A 68 -13.73 -1.84 2.66
N ARG A 69 -13.19 -3.05 2.50
CA ARG A 69 -13.19 -4.05 3.55
C ARG A 69 -11.87 -4.80 3.49
N VAL A 70 -11.03 -4.56 4.48
CA VAL A 70 -9.74 -5.24 4.55
C VAL A 70 -9.94 -6.52 5.33
N GLU A 71 -9.76 -7.65 4.64
CA GLU A 71 -9.99 -8.97 5.26
C GLU A 71 -8.69 -9.61 5.72
N GLU A 72 -7.60 -9.30 5.03
CA GLU A 72 -6.32 -9.90 5.37
C GLU A 72 -5.20 -8.98 4.90
N ILE A 73 -4.16 -8.85 5.73
CA ILE A 73 -2.96 -8.11 5.36
C ILE A 73 -1.76 -9.00 5.62
N ASP A 74 -0.99 -9.28 4.57
CA ASP A 74 0.25 -10.04 4.69
C ASP A 74 1.41 -9.07 4.55
N ILE A 75 2.38 -9.18 5.46
CA ILE A 75 3.52 -8.27 5.50
C ILE A 75 4.80 -9.09 5.48
N LYS A 76 5.75 -8.66 4.64
CA LYS A 76 7.01 -9.36 4.48
C LYS A 76 8.14 -8.34 4.46
N GLU A 77 9.15 -8.55 5.29
CA GLU A 77 10.33 -7.69 5.24
C GLU A 77 11.14 -8.02 4.00
N VAL A 78 11.62 -6.97 3.35
CA VAL A 78 12.36 -7.10 2.10
C VAL A 78 13.53 -6.12 2.12
N PRO A 79 14.52 -6.31 1.22
CA PRO A 79 15.63 -5.36 1.14
C PRO A 79 15.17 -4.01 0.63
N LEU A 80 15.87 -2.96 1.05
CA LEU A 80 15.63 -1.62 0.55
C LEU A 80 15.96 -1.55 -0.94
N GLU A 81 15.13 -0.82 -1.69
CA GLU A 81 15.35 -0.55 -3.10
C GLU A 81 15.64 0.92 -3.34
N ASP A 82 15.62 1.72 -2.27
CA ASP A 82 15.99 3.15 -2.29
C ASP A 82 15.08 3.98 -3.19
N PHE A 83 13.78 3.76 -3.06
CA PHE A 83 12.82 4.64 -3.72
C PHE A 83 12.89 6.03 -3.11
N ASP A 84 12.74 7.06 -3.94
CA ASP A 84 12.79 8.43 -3.46
C ASP A 84 11.43 9.12 -3.51
N SER A 85 10.36 8.39 -3.82
CA SER A 85 9.01 8.92 -3.83
C SER A 85 8.03 7.76 -3.71
N PHE A 86 6.75 8.09 -3.56
CA PHE A 86 5.69 7.08 -3.55
C PHE A 86 4.84 7.28 -4.79
N GLU A 87 4.54 6.19 -5.49
CA GLU A 87 3.77 6.28 -6.73
C GLU A 87 2.62 5.29 -6.74
N ILE A 88 1.56 5.68 -7.42
CA ILE A 88 0.45 4.78 -7.73
C ILE A 88 0.77 4.16 -9.07
N ARG A 89 0.81 2.83 -9.11
CA ARG A 89 1.10 2.10 -10.34
C ARG A 89 -0.17 1.44 -10.85
N PHE A 90 -0.23 1.27 -12.14
CA PHE A 90 -1.35 0.59 -12.77
C PHE A 90 -0.91 -0.79 -13.21
N SER A 91 -1.75 -1.78 -12.90
CA SER A 91 -1.47 -3.15 -13.31
C SER A 91 -2.06 -3.39 -14.69
N ASP A 92 -1.76 -4.58 -15.26
CA ASP A 92 -2.38 -4.98 -16.51
C ASP A 92 -3.90 -5.07 -16.37
N ASP A 93 -4.39 -5.40 -15.18
CA ASP A 93 -5.82 -5.49 -14.94
C ASP A 93 -6.49 -4.14 -15.11
N ASP A 94 -5.84 -3.07 -14.68
CA ASP A 94 -6.36 -1.72 -14.84
C ASP A 94 -6.43 -1.35 -16.33
N ALA A 95 -5.42 -1.72 -17.07
CA ALA A 95 -5.36 -1.39 -18.49
C ALA A 95 -6.48 -2.08 -19.28
N VAL A 96 -6.87 -3.25 -18.82
CA VAL A 96 -7.88 -4.03 -19.52
C VAL A 96 -9.26 -3.42 -19.36
N GLU A 97 -9.46 -2.62 -18.35
CA GLU A 97 -10.78 -2.10 -18.04
C GLU A 97 -11.26 -1.01 -18.97
N GLU A 98 -10.44 -0.57 -19.88
CA GLU A 98 -10.92 0.39 -20.85
C GLU A 98 -11.85 -0.21 -21.84
#